data_596defc8fec2dd7b6326e5e63f8fbbc5
#
_entry.id   596defc8fec2dd7b6326e5e63f8fbbc5
#
_cell.length_a   1.000
_cell.length_b   1.000
_cell.length_c   1.000
_cell.angle_alpha   90.00
_cell.angle_beta   90.00
_cell.angle_gamma   90.00
#
_symmetry.space_group_name_H-M   'P 1'
#
loop_
_entity.id
_entity.type
_entity.pdbx_description
1 polymer ?
#
loop_
_entity_poly.entity_id
_entity_poly.type
_entity_poly.pdbx_seq_one_letter_code
_entity_poly.pdbx_strand_id
1 'polypeptide(L)'
;MEGNHPIRVMLVDDHTVVRSGLSAFLMAYDDLELVGEAGNGEEAVRKCELLCPDVILMDLVMPRMGGIDATRQIHTRFPGIQIIALTSFQEKEMVQEVLRSGAISYLLKNVSGEDLVSAIHSAHAGRSTLAPEVTQEFILRSHENQPGDDLTRREREVLALMVEGLSNPEIAARLIISRSTARAHVSNVLAKLGVSKRAEAITLALRNKLVR
;
A
#
# COMPACT_ATOMS: atom_id res chain seq x y z
N MET A 1 -30.95 -24.65 4.93
CA MET A 1 -30.80 -23.54 3.97
C MET A 1 -30.26 -22.36 4.75
N GLU A 2 -28.95 -22.17 4.72
CA GLU A 2 -28.35 -20.96 5.30
C GLU A 2 -28.85 -19.78 4.44
N GLY A 3 -29.62 -18.88 5.06
CA GLY A 3 -30.11 -17.69 4.37
C GLY A 3 -28.94 -16.85 3.91
N ASN A 4 -28.80 -16.72 2.60
CA ASN A 4 -27.79 -15.85 2.00
C ASN A 4 -28.18 -14.42 2.35
N HIS A 5 -27.63 -13.89 3.45
CA HIS A 5 -27.83 -12.47 3.80
C HIS A 5 -27.10 -11.62 2.77
N PRO A 6 -27.67 -10.49 2.35
CA PRO A 6 -27.00 -9.59 1.43
C PRO A 6 -25.69 -9.08 2.04
N ILE A 7 -24.68 -8.89 1.19
CA ILE A 7 -23.39 -8.31 1.59
C ILE A 7 -23.62 -6.85 1.94
N ARG A 8 -23.24 -6.46 3.14
CA ARG A 8 -23.45 -5.12 3.68
C ARG A 8 -22.32 -4.18 3.25
N VAL A 9 -22.62 -3.28 2.35
CA VAL A 9 -21.65 -2.38 1.72
C VAL A 9 -21.79 -0.97 2.26
N MET A 10 -20.67 -0.33 2.60
CA MET A 10 -20.60 1.10 2.93
C MET A 10 -19.80 1.84 1.85
N LEU A 11 -20.31 3.01 1.40
CA LEU A 11 -19.64 3.88 0.43
C LEU A 11 -18.94 5.03 1.14
N VAL A 12 -17.67 5.28 0.77
CA VAL A 12 -16.87 6.38 1.33
C VAL A 12 -16.22 7.14 0.18
N ASP A 13 -16.71 8.34 -0.10
CA ASP A 13 -16.22 9.22 -1.16
C ASP A 13 -16.67 10.66 -0.83
N ASP A 14 -15.86 11.68 -1.06
CA ASP A 14 -16.25 13.07 -0.80
C ASP A 14 -17.11 13.67 -1.91
N HIS A 15 -17.12 13.04 -3.10
CA HIS A 15 -17.92 13.46 -4.24
C HIS A 15 -19.34 12.91 -4.18
N THR A 16 -20.32 13.77 -3.87
CA THR A 16 -21.74 13.36 -3.75
C THR A 16 -22.28 12.69 -5.02
N VAL A 17 -21.89 13.16 -6.20
CA VAL A 17 -22.35 12.59 -7.48
C VAL A 17 -21.85 11.15 -7.64
N VAL A 18 -20.59 10.86 -7.28
CA VAL A 18 -20.01 9.52 -7.32
C VAL A 18 -20.76 8.61 -6.34
N ARG A 19 -20.95 9.06 -5.09
CA ARG A 19 -21.70 8.27 -4.10
C ARG A 19 -23.12 7.96 -4.57
N SER A 20 -23.86 8.96 -5.10
CA SER A 20 -25.23 8.75 -5.59
C SER A 20 -25.27 7.76 -6.75
N GLY A 21 -24.28 7.80 -7.65
CA GLY A 21 -24.18 6.85 -8.76
C GLY A 21 -23.93 5.43 -8.29
N LEU A 22 -22.95 5.24 -7.38
CA LEU A 22 -22.62 3.94 -6.79
C LEU A 22 -23.76 3.40 -5.93
N SER A 23 -24.45 4.27 -5.17
CA SER A 23 -25.62 3.91 -4.37
C SER A 23 -26.75 3.35 -5.27
N ALA A 24 -27.13 4.07 -6.31
CA ALA A 24 -28.14 3.61 -7.27
C ALA A 24 -27.73 2.30 -7.96
N PHE A 25 -26.45 2.15 -8.26
CA PHE A 25 -25.90 0.95 -8.85
C PHE A 25 -26.01 -0.26 -7.90
N LEU A 26 -25.57 -0.13 -6.63
CA LEU A 26 -25.64 -1.21 -5.64
C LEU A 26 -27.07 -1.66 -5.36
N MET A 27 -28.02 -0.73 -5.34
CA MET A 27 -29.45 -1.03 -5.13
C MET A 27 -30.08 -1.90 -6.26
N ALA A 28 -29.42 -2.04 -7.39
CA ALA A 28 -29.89 -2.89 -8.50
C ALA A 28 -29.58 -4.39 -8.28
N TYR A 29 -28.85 -4.74 -7.21
CA TYR A 29 -28.44 -6.12 -6.91
C TYR A 29 -29.06 -6.57 -5.59
N ASP A 30 -29.88 -7.62 -5.64
CA ASP A 30 -30.62 -8.13 -4.47
C ASP A 30 -29.71 -8.74 -3.39
N ASP A 31 -28.49 -9.11 -3.73
CA ASP A 31 -27.49 -9.71 -2.87
C ASP A 31 -26.50 -8.71 -2.26
N LEU A 32 -26.69 -7.40 -2.52
CA LEU A 32 -25.93 -6.29 -1.93
C LEU A 32 -26.87 -5.36 -1.15
N GLU A 33 -26.45 -4.94 0.04
CA GLU A 33 -27.16 -3.99 0.87
C GLU A 33 -26.29 -2.76 1.13
N LEU A 34 -26.71 -1.59 0.66
CA LEU A 34 -26.07 -0.33 1.04
C LEU A 34 -26.46 0.04 2.48
N VAL A 35 -25.54 -0.15 3.43
CA VAL A 35 -25.82 0.11 4.86
C VAL A 35 -25.44 1.53 5.29
N GLY A 36 -24.69 2.27 4.49
CA GLY A 36 -24.37 3.66 4.78
C GLY A 36 -23.40 4.31 3.80
N GLU A 37 -23.28 5.62 3.96
CA GLU A 37 -22.38 6.47 3.18
C GLU A 37 -21.57 7.38 4.11
N ALA A 38 -20.34 7.75 3.71
CA ALA A 38 -19.51 8.73 4.40
C ALA A 38 -18.81 9.64 3.39
N GLY A 39 -18.61 10.91 3.76
CA GLY A 39 -17.95 11.91 2.92
C GLY A 39 -16.48 12.15 3.27
N ASN A 40 -15.91 11.39 4.21
CA ASN A 40 -14.50 11.45 4.60
C ASN A 40 -14.15 10.28 5.53
N GLY A 41 -12.84 10.07 5.75
CA GLY A 41 -12.34 8.96 6.56
C GLY A 41 -12.77 8.98 8.02
N GLU A 42 -12.87 10.15 8.65
CA GLU A 42 -13.32 10.26 10.07
C GLU A 42 -14.75 9.77 10.24
N GLU A 43 -15.62 10.16 9.32
CA GLU A 43 -17.00 9.72 9.29
C GLU A 43 -17.10 8.22 9.04
N ALA A 44 -16.29 7.69 8.11
CA ALA A 44 -16.23 6.27 7.81
C ALA A 44 -15.86 5.44 9.04
N VAL A 45 -14.79 5.81 9.75
CA VAL A 45 -14.36 5.12 10.98
C VAL A 45 -15.46 5.09 12.03
N ARG A 46 -16.16 6.23 12.27
CA ARG A 46 -17.28 6.28 13.24
C ARG A 46 -18.45 5.39 12.82
N LYS A 47 -18.78 5.38 11.52
CA LYS A 47 -19.91 4.60 10.99
C LYS A 47 -19.65 3.10 11.00
N CYS A 48 -18.41 2.64 10.89
CA CYS A 48 -18.06 1.22 11.00
C CYS A 48 -18.55 0.58 12.30
N GLU A 49 -18.43 1.29 13.42
CA GLU A 49 -18.87 0.80 14.73
C GLU A 49 -20.38 0.62 14.83
N LEU A 50 -21.14 1.50 14.17
CA LEU A 50 -22.61 1.51 14.21
C LEU A 50 -23.22 0.58 13.17
N LEU A 51 -22.65 0.58 11.97
CA LEU A 51 -23.22 -0.09 10.80
C LEU A 51 -22.66 -1.49 10.57
N CYS A 52 -21.48 -1.81 11.11
CA CYS A 52 -20.81 -3.09 10.92
C CYS A 52 -20.88 -3.58 9.46
N PRO A 53 -20.36 -2.82 8.47
CA PRO A 53 -20.36 -3.25 7.08
C PRO A 53 -19.45 -4.47 6.89
N ASP A 54 -19.75 -5.31 5.90
CA ASP A 54 -18.87 -6.41 5.49
C ASP A 54 -17.77 -5.89 4.55
N VAL A 55 -18.15 -4.99 3.63
CA VAL A 55 -17.26 -4.41 2.63
C VAL A 55 -17.39 -2.89 2.60
N ILE A 56 -16.27 -2.20 2.49
CA ILE A 56 -16.23 -0.74 2.29
C ILE A 56 -15.62 -0.44 0.93
N LEU A 57 -16.32 0.38 0.12
CA LEU A 57 -15.75 1.02 -1.06
C LEU A 57 -15.18 2.36 -0.61
N MET A 58 -13.84 2.49 -0.61
CA MET A 58 -13.10 3.60 0.01
C MET A 58 -12.39 4.45 -1.04
N ASP A 59 -12.79 5.71 -1.20
CA ASP A 59 -11.98 6.70 -1.91
C ASP A 59 -10.70 7.03 -1.15
N LEU A 60 -9.61 7.25 -1.86
CA LEU A 60 -8.31 7.53 -1.24
C LEU A 60 -8.08 8.99 -0.96
N VAL A 61 -8.57 9.87 -1.83
CA VAL A 61 -8.34 11.32 -1.74
C VAL A 61 -9.60 12.01 -1.22
N MET A 62 -9.61 12.32 0.04
CA MET A 62 -10.73 12.97 0.72
C MET A 62 -10.23 14.04 1.69
N PRO A 63 -11.04 15.09 1.98
CA PRO A 63 -10.70 16.12 2.96
C PRO A 63 -10.65 15.55 4.39
N ARG A 64 -9.92 16.22 5.27
CA ARG A 64 -9.72 15.88 6.69
C ARG A 64 -8.92 14.61 6.88
N MET A 65 -9.53 13.45 6.82
CA MET A 65 -8.87 12.14 6.86
C MET A 65 -9.03 11.46 5.50
N GLY A 66 -7.91 11.19 4.83
CA GLY A 66 -7.87 10.44 3.57
C GLY A 66 -8.16 8.95 3.75
N GLY A 67 -8.43 8.26 2.64
CA GLY A 67 -8.81 6.85 2.65
C GLY A 67 -7.70 5.92 3.16
N ILE A 68 -6.42 6.24 2.96
CA ILE A 68 -5.30 5.42 3.46
C ILE A 68 -5.29 5.38 5.00
N ASP A 69 -5.40 6.55 5.64
CA ASP A 69 -5.42 6.62 7.11
C ASP A 69 -6.70 6.02 7.69
N ALA A 70 -7.85 6.23 7.02
CA ALA A 70 -9.10 5.59 7.38
C ALA A 70 -9.01 4.06 7.27
N THR A 71 -8.46 3.55 6.17
CA THR A 71 -8.22 2.11 5.95
C THR A 71 -7.38 1.52 7.07
N ARG A 72 -6.27 2.16 7.44
CA ARG A 72 -5.39 1.71 8.53
C ARG A 72 -6.11 1.64 9.87
N GLN A 73 -6.91 2.66 10.20
CA GLN A 73 -7.67 2.70 11.45
C GLN A 73 -8.79 1.64 11.47
N ILE A 74 -9.54 1.51 10.36
CA ILE A 74 -10.63 0.53 10.25
C ILE A 74 -10.07 -0.89 10.32
N HIS A 75 -9.04 -1.20 9.55
CA HIS A 75 -8.41 -2.53 9.56
C HIS A 75 -7.87 -2.93 10.94
N THR A 76 -7.31 -1.97 11.69
CA THR A 76 -6.80 -2.23 13.05
C THR A 76 -7.94 -2.44 14.07
N ARG A 77 -9.01 -1.66 13.99
CA ARG A 77 -10.12 -1.71 14.96
C ARG A 77 -11.19 -2.75 14.63
N PHE A 78 -11.38 -3.04 13.35
CA PHE A 78 -12.44 -3.89 12.83
C PHE A 78 -11.87 -4.86 11.76
N PRO A 79 -11.04 -5.85 12.14
CA PRO A 79 -10.30 -6.70 11.20
C PRO A 79 -11.19 -7.60 10.32
N GLY A 80 -12.47 -7.72 10.64
CA GLY A 80 -13.45 -8.46 9.83
C GLY A 80 -13.99 -7.66 8.64
N ILE A 81 -13.85 -6.33 8.64
CA ILE A 81 -14.33 -5.47 7.56
C ILE A 81 -13.32 -5.50 6.41
N GLN A 82 -13.80 -5.80 5.20
CA GLN A 82 -12.96 -5.79 4.00
C GLN A 82 -13.01 -4.40 3.33
N ILE A 83 -11.88 -3.93 2.86
CA ILE A 83 -11.79 -2.59 2.25
C ILE A 83 -11.30 -2.71 0.82
N ILE A 84 -12.12 -2.22 -0.12
CA ILE A 84 -11.78 -2.05 -1.54
C ILE A 84 -11.45 -0.57 -1.75
N ALA A 85 -10.22 -0.26 -2.09
CA ALA A 85 -9.84 1.10 -2.46
C ALA A 85 -10.36 1.42 -3.87
N LEU A 86 -11.06 2.55 -4.00
CA LEU A 86 -11.46 3.13 -5.27
C LEU A 86 -10.65 4.38 -5.54
N THR A 87 -10.10 4.52 -6.74
CA THR A 87 -9.22 5.64 -7.05
C THR A 87 -9.38 6.13 -8.48
N SER A 88 -9.02 7.37 -8.73
CA SER A 88 -8.84 7.91 -10.09
C SER A 88 -7.47 7.52 -10.66
N PHE A 89 -7.31 7.64 -11.98
CA PHE A 89 -6.08 7.27 -12.70
C PHE A 89 -4.81 8.00 -12.20
N GLN A 90 -4.96 9.16 -11.57
CA GLN A 90 -3.86 10.00 -11.08
C GLN A 90 -3.27 9.53 -9.74
N GLU A 91 -3.91 8.58 -9.07
CA GLU A 91 -3.58 8.17 -7.70
C GLU A 91 -2.86 6.81 -7.61
N LYS A 92 -2.38 6.29 -8.73
CA LYS A 92 -1.71 4.98 -8.81
C LYS A 92 -0.51 4.82 -7.86
N GLU A 93 0.14 5.94 -7.52
CA GLU A 93 1.29 5.93 -6.61
C GLU A 93 0.91 5.51 -5.18
N MET A 94 -0.36 5.60 -4.83
CA MET A 94 -0.89 5.23 -3.52
C MET A 94 -1.21 3.73 -3.36
N VAL A 95 -1.12 2.94 -4.45
CA VAL A 95 -1.49 1.50 -4.44
C VAL A 95 -0.79 0.73 -3.34
N GLN A 96 0.53 0.83 -3.28
CA GLN A 96 1.31 0.08 -2.28
C GLN A 96 0.98 0.52 -0.86
N GLU A 97 0.76 1.80 -0.66
CA GLU A 97 0.48 2.34 0.67
C GLU A 97 -0.89 1.90 1.17
N VAL A 98 -1.92 1.91 0.32
CA VAL A 98 -3.26 1.47 0.72
C VAL A 98 -3.33 -0.03 0.98
N LEU A 99 -2.65 -0.85 0.18
CA LEU A 99 -2.57 -2.30 0.42
C LEU A 99 -1.83 -2.61 1.73
N ARG A 100 -0.73 -1.90 2.02
CA ARG A 100 -0.02 -2.00 3.31
C ARG A 100 -0.87 -1.52 4.49
N SER A 101 -1.81 -0.64 4.27
CA SER A 101 -2.74 -0.13 5.28
C SER A 101 -3.87 -1.11 5.59
N GLY A 102 -4.02 -2.20 4.83
CA GLY A 102 -4.98 -3.27 5.07
C GLY A 102 -6.14 -3.33 4.07
N ALA A 103 -6.10 -2.58 2.95
CA ALA A 103 -7.06 -2.80 1.87
C ALA A 103 -6.82 -4.17 1.22
N ILE A 104 -7.90 -4.93 0.99
CA ILE A 104 -7.82 -6.24 0.34
C ILE A 104 -7.79 -6.13 -1.19
N SER A 105 -8.36 -5.05 -1.73
CA SER A 105 -8.51 -4.85 -3.18
C SER A 105 -8.30 -3.39 -3.55
N TYR A 106 -7.93 -3.18 -4.81
CA TYR A 106 -7.73 -1.85 -5.39
C TYR A 106 -8.31 -1.80 -6.80
N LEU A 107 -9.22 -0.87 -7.05
CA LEU A 107 -9.91 -0.69 -8.30
C LEU A 107 -9.86 0.77 -8.76
N LEU A 108 -9.96 0.97 -10.06
CA LEU A 108 -10.13 2.30 -10.64
C LEU A 108 -11.61 2.71 -10.60
N LYS A 109 -11.92 3.99 -10.40
CA LYS A 109 -13.31 4.53 -10.38
C LYS A 109 -14.05 4.37 -11.73
N ASN A 110 -13.34 4.06 -12.81
CA ASN A 110 -13.90 3.76 -14.13
C ASN A 110 -14.11 2.26 -14.39
N VAL A 111 -13.98 1.42 -13.35
CA VAL A 111 -14.26 -0.02 -13.43
C VAL A 111 -15.71 -0.27 -13.89
N SER A 112 -15.92 -1.36 -14.63
CA SER A 112 -17.29 -1.76 -15.02
C SER A 112 -18.12 -2.14 -13.78
N GLY A 113 -19.45 -1.99 -13.88
CA GLY A 113 -20.32 -2.40 -12.78
C GLY A 113 -20.20 -3.88 -12.43
N GLU A 114 -20.09 -4.74 -13.44
CA GLU A 114 -19.92 -6.19 -13.26
C GLU A 114 -18.62 -6.53 -12.51
N ASP A 115 -17.52 -5.87 -12.86
CA ASP A 115 -16.23 -6.05 -12.18
C ASP A 115 -16.28 -5.54 -10.74
N LEU A 116 -16.99 -4.43 -10.48
CA LEU A 116 -17.16 -3.90 -9.13
C LEU A 116 -17.94 -4.89 -8.25
N VAL A 117 -19.04 -5.46 -8.74
CA VAL A 117 -19.81 -6.48 -8.01
C VAL A 117 -18.96 -7.72 -7.76
N SER A 118 -18.26 -8.20 -8.78
CA SER A 118 -17.33 -9.33 -8.65
C SER A 118 -16.24 -9.08 -7.60
N ALA A 119 -15.72 -7.86 -7.53
CA ALA A 119 -14.74 -7.46 -6.52
C ALA A 119 -15.33 -7.42 -5.10
N ILE A 120 -16.58 -6.96 -4.94
CA ILE A 120 -17.28 -6.97 -3.65
C ILE A 120 -17.45 -8.40 -3.15
N HIS A 121 -17.93 -9.32 -4.01
CA HIS A 121 -18.04 -10.75 -3.65
C HIS A 121 -16.70 -11.38 -3.30
N SER A 122 -15.67 -11.07 -4.07
CA SER A 122 -14.31 -11.57 -3.82
C SER A 122 -13.77 -11.07 -2.50
N ALA A 123 -13.93 -9.77 -2.21
CA ALA A 123 -13.49 -9.16 -0.97
C ALA A 123 -14.24 -9.75 0.24
N HIS A 124 -15.58 -9.89 0.15
CA HIS A 124 -16.37 -10.53 1.20
C HIS A 124 -15.90 -11.97 1.49
N ALA A 125 -15.49 -12.70 0.45
CA ALA A 125 -14.90 -14.04 0.59
C ALA A 125 -13.41 -14.03 1.02
N GLY A 126 -12.84 -12.87 1.39
CA GLY A 126 -11.44 -12.74 1.79
C GLY A 126 -10.44 -12.89 0.64
N ARG A 127 -10.85 -12.71 -0.61
CA ARG A 127 -10.01 -12.82 -1.81
C ARG A 127 -9.70 -11.45 -2.37
N SER A 128 -8.43 -11.21 -2.66
CA SER A 128 -7.97 -9.96 -3.27
C SER A 128 -8.32 -9.90 -4.76
N THR A 129 -8.77 -8.73 -5.21
CA THR A 129 -8.94 -8.40 -6.63
C THR A 129 -8.12 -7.15 -6.93
N LEU A 130 -7.16 -7.26 -7.83
CA LEU A 130 -6.37 -6.13 -8.32
C LEU A 130 -6.70 -5.90 -9.79
N ALA A 131 -6.94 -4.67 -10.18
CA ALA A 131 -7.11 -4.32 -11.58
C ALA A 131 -5.87 -4.76 -12.39
N PRO A 132 -6.02 -5.30 -13.61
CA PRO A 132 -4.89 -5.79 -14.42
C PRO A 132 -3.79 -4.74 -14.61
N GLU A 133 -4.15 -3.47 -14.77
CA GLU A 133 -3.23 -2.34 -14.90
C GLU A 133 -2.41 -2.13 -13.62
N VAL A 134 -3.05 -2.33 -12.47
CA VAL A 134 -2.41 -2.23 -11.15
C VAL A 134 -1.50 -3.44 -10.91
N THR A 135 -1.93 -4.61 -11.34
CA THR A 135 -1.13 -5.85 -11.23
C THR A 135 0.16 -5.74 -12.04
N GLN A 136 0.09 -5.24 -13.28
CA GLN A 136 1.27 -5.02 -14.12
C GLN A 136 2.23 -3.99 -13.50
N GLU A 137 1.72 -2.89 -12.99
CA GLU A 137 2.54 -1.86 -12.34
C GLU A 137 3.11 -2.36 -11.01
N PHE A 138 2.35 -3.15 -10.25
CA PHE A 138 2.84 -3.81 -9.03
C PHE A 138 3.97 -4.80 -9.34
N ILE A 139 3.85 -5.58 -10.42
CA ILE A 139 4.90 -6.48 -10.89
C ILE A 139 6.13 -5.69 -11.36
N LEU A 140 5.94 -4.62 -12.12
CA LEU A 140 7.04 -3.77 -12.61
C LEU A 140 7.75 -3.06 -11.45
N ARG A 141 7.01 -2.56 -10.45
CA ARG A 141 7.59 -1.89 -9.26
C ARG A 141 8.08 -2.85 -8.18
N SER A 142 7.59 -4.07 -8.11
CA SER A 142 8.21 -5.10 -7.27
C SER A 142 9.57 -5.55 -7.84
N HIS A 143 9.84 -5.21 -9.10
CA HIS A 143 11.18 -5.29 -9.71
C HIS A 143 11.97 -3.96 -9.60
N GLU A 144 11.35 -2.85 -9.22
CA GLU A 144 12.07 -1.68 -8.71
C GLU A 144 12.49 -2.00 -7.27
N ASN A 145 13.62 -2.68 -7.16
CA ASN A 145 14.27 -3.00 -5.90
C ASN A 145 14.26 -1.75 -4.99
N GLN A 146 13.79 -1.89 -3.76
CA GLN A 146 14.02 -0.82 -2.78
C GLN A 146 15.53 -0.54 -2.76
N PRO A 147 15.95 0.72 -2.63
CA PRO A 147 17.37 1.02 -2.56
C PRO A 147 18.04 0.08 -1.55
N GLY A 148 18.93 -0.78 -2.01
CA GLY A 148 19.64 -1.75 -1.18
C GLY A 148 19.14 -3.19 -1.20
N ASP A 149 18.05 -3.52 -1.90
CA ASP A 149 17.58 -4.92 -2.02
C ASP A 149 18.57 -5.80 -2.81
N ASP A 150 19.25 -5.22 -3.78
CA ASP A 150 20.28 -5.84 -4.61
C ASP A 150 21.68 -5.86 -3.96
N LEU A 151 21.81 -5.32 -2.74
CA LEU A 151 23.07 -5.39 -2.00
C LEU A 151 23.38 -6.83 -1.61
N THR A 152 24.56 -7.31 -2.02
CA THR A 152 25.09 -8.59 -1.54
C THR A 152 25.32 -8.53 -0.02
N ARG A 153 25.45 -9.71 0.61
CA ARG A 153 25.78 -9.79 2.04
C ARG A 153 27.01 -8.94 2.38
N ARG A 154 28.04 -8.98 1.52
CA ARG A 154 29.30 -8.25 1.73
C ARG A 154 29.12 -6.73 1.61
N GLU A 155 28.30 -6.30 0.67
CA GLU A 155 27.97 -4.87 0.49
C GLU A 155 27.12 -4.33 1.65
N ARG A 156 26.23 -5.14 2.23
CA ARG A 156 25.51 -4.78 3.46
C ARG A 156 26.42 -4.65 4.67
N GLU A 157 27.39 -5.56 4.83
CA GLU A 157 28.42 -5.44 5.88
C GLU A 157 29.24 -4.14 5.71
N VAL A 158 29.62 -3.80 4.49
CA VAL A 158 30.33 -2.56 4.16
C VAL A 158 29.45 -1.35 4.47
N LEU A 159 28.17 -1.36 4.08
CA LEU A 159 27.23 -0.26 4.36
C LEU A 159 27.03 -0.05 5.86
N ALA A 160 26.92 -1.12 6.65
CA ALA A 160 26.85 -1.03 8.11
C ALA A 160 28.06 -0.31 8.70
N LEU A 161 29.27 -0.68 8.28
CA LEU A 161 30.49 -0.04 8.73
C LEU A 161 30.63 1.43 8.25
N MET A 162 30.03 1.75 7.06
CA MET A 162 29.92 3.13 6.61
C MET A 162 29.03 3.95 7.51
N VAL A 163 27.91 3.39 7.99
CA VAL A 163 26.98 4.04 8.93
C VAL A 163 27.64 4.23 10.31
N GLU A 164 28.48 3.28 10.75
CA GLU A 164 29.32 3.42 11.96
C GLU A 164 30.40 4.51 11.83
N GLY A 165 30.58 5.10 10.63
CA GLY A 165 31.52 6.19 10.39
C GLY A 165 32.93 5.74 9.99
N LEU A 166 33.19 4.44 9.76
CA LEU A 166 34.52 3.93 9.44
C LEU A 166 34.97 4.38 8.04
N SER A 167 36.22 4.80 7.90
CA SER A 167 36.88 5.08 6.63
C SER A 167 37.18 3.80 5.84
N ASN A 168 37.47 3.89 4.53
CA ASN A 168 37.82 2.72 3.70
C ASN A 168 39.01 1.90 4.24
N PRO A 169 40.09 2.50 4.80
CA PRO A 169 41.15 1.74 5.48
C PRO A 169 40.67 0.97 6.70
N GLU A 170 39.79 1.57 7.52
CA GLU A 170 39.24 0.91 8.71
C GLU A 170 38.28 -0.21 8.35
N ILE A 171 37.44 -0.02 7.30
CA ILE A 171 36.59 -1.07 6.72
C ILE A 171 37.46 -2.23 6.22
N ALA A 172 38.57 -1.94 5.51
CA ALA A 172 39.50 -2.96 5.03
C ALA A 172 40.07 -3.77 6.18
N ALA A 173 40.51 -3.11 7.25
CA ALA A 173 41.06 -3.77 8.45
C ALA A 173 39.99 -4.62 9.16
N ARG A 174 38.76 -4.07 9.35
CA ARG A 174 37.67 -4.75 10.04
C ARG A 174 37.18 -6.00 9.31
N LEU A 175 37.16 -5.94 7.97
CA LEU A 175 36.70 -7.02 7.10
C LEU A 175 37.82 -7.96 6.62
N ILE A 176 39.08 -7.68 7.01
CA ILE A 176 40.28 -8.46 6.63
C ILE A 176 40.42 -8.57 5.11
N ILE A 177 40.33 -7.43 4.41
CA ILE A 177 40.45 -7.30 2.95
C ILE A 177 41.44 -6.20 2.57
N SER A 178 41.85 -6.16 1.30
CA SER A 178 42.71 -5.07 0.83
C SER A 178 41.94 -3.71 0.80
N ARG A 179 42.69 -2.60 0.91
CA ARG A 179 42.13 -1.25 0.76
C ARG A 179 41.46 -1.02 -0.60
N SER A 180 42.01 -1.62 -1.67
CA SER A 180 41.43 -1.58 -3.01
C SER A 180 40.09 -2.30 -3.08
N THR A 181 39.98 -3.48 -2.45
CA THR A 181 38.74 -4.26 -2.34
C THR A 181 37.67 -3.50 -1.54
N ALA A 182 38.05 -2.89 -0.41
CA ALA A 182 37.11 -2.06 0.38
C ALA A 182 36.58 -0.87 -0.44
N ARG A 183 37.46 -0.19 -1.21
CA ARG A 183 37.07 0.91 -2.09
C ARG A 183 36.09 0.43 -3.17
N ALA A 184 36.36 -0.74 -3.80
CA ALA A 184 35.47 -1.31 -4.80
C ALA A 184 34.08 -1.62 -4.22
N HIS A 185 33.99 -2.24 -3.03
CA HIS A 185 32.71 -2.49 -2.37
C HIS A 185 31.97 -1.20 -2.03
N VAL A 186 32.65 -0.17 -1.51
CA VAL A 186 32.03 1.13 -1.26
C VAL A 186 31.47 1.74 -2.55
N SER A 187 32.23 1.69 -3.66
CA SER A 187 31.79 2.17 -4.95
C SER A 187 30.54 1.43 -5.45
N ASN A 188 30.53 0.09 -5.31
CA ASN A 188 29.37 -0.73 -5.70
C ASN A 188 28.14 -0.42 -4.84
N VAL A 189 28.32 -0.22 -3.53
CA VAL A 189 27.24 0.20 -2.64
C VAL A 189 26.64 1.52 -3.09
N LEU A 190 27.48 2.53 -3.40
CA LEU A 190 27.00 3.83 -3.88
C LEU A 190 26.22 3.69 -5.19
N ALA A 191 26.75 2.91 -6.15
CA ALA A 191 26.11 2.67 -7.43
C ALA A 191 24.75 1.98 -7.29
N LYS A 192 24.66 0.93 -6.46
CA LYS A 192 23.41 0.19 -6.21
C LYS A 192 22.37 1.01 -5.42
N LEU A 193 22.82 1.89 -4.54
CA LEU A 193 21.93 2.83 -3.85
C LEU A 193 21.54 4.05 -4.72
N GLY A 194 22.08 4.18 -5.94
CA GLY A 194 21.81 5.30 -6.85
C GLY A 194 22.30 6.64 -6.34
N VAL A 195 23.36 6.68 -5.52
CA VAL A 195 23.91 7.90 -4.93
C VAL A 195 25.37 8.13 -5.29
N SER A 196 25.79 9.40 -5.31
CA SER A 196 27.16 9.75 -5.68
C SER A 196 28.07 9.96 -4.47
N LYS A 197 27.51 10.26 -3.31
CA LYS A 197 28.26 10.61 -2.11
C LYS A 197 28.01 9.65 -0.98
N ARG A 198 29.10 9.37 -0.23
CA ARG A 198 29.05 8.52 0.96
C ARG A 198 28.00 8.99 1.98
N ALA A 199 27.91 10.30 2.22
CA ALA A 199 26.94 10.87 3.16
C ALA A 199 25.49 10.60 2.75
N GLU A 200 25.20 10.62 1.43
CA GLU A 200 23.89 10.29 0.88
C GLU A 200 23.56 8.83 1.13
N ALA A 201 24.52 7.91 0.92
CA ALA A 201 24.33 6.48 1.18
C ALA A 201 24.03 6.20 2.67
N ILE A 202 24.74 6.87 3.58
CA ILE A 202 24.51 6.74 5.02
C ILE A 202 23.11 7.24 5.38
N THR A 203 22.72 8.42 4.88
CA THR A 203 21.38 9.00 5.12
C THR A 203 20.28 8.07 4.61
N LEU A 204 20.45 7.52 3.39
CA LEU A 204 19.50 6.60 2.78
C LEU A 204 19.38 5.30 3.59
N ALA A 205 20.53 4.75 4.04
CA ALA A 205 20.59 3.53 4.84
C ALA A 205 19.86 3.67 6.18
N LEU A 206 20.04 4.81 6.86
CA LEU A 206 19.35 5.11 8.12
C LEU A 206 17.86 5.33 7.93
N ARG A 207 17.47 6.10 6.89
CA ARG A 207 16.07 6.41 6.58
C ARG A 207 15.26 5.15 6.23
N ASN A 208 15.85 4.25 5.45
CA ASN A 208 15.20 3.02 4.98
C ASN A 208 15.50 1.79 5.86
N LYS A 209 16.23 1.97 6.99
CA LYS A 209 16.60 0.90 7.92
C LYS A 209 17.30 -0.29 7.23
N LEU A 210 18.17 -0.01 6.24
CA LEU A 210 18.87 -1.04 5.46
C LEU A 210 19.93 -1.80 6.26
N VAL A 211 20.40 -1.21 7.34
CA VAL A 211 21.37 -1.78 8.31
C VAL A 211 20.89 -1.50 9.72
N ARG A 212 21.23 -2.40 10.64
CA ARG A 212 20.92 -2.28 12.08
C ARG A 212 22.11 -1.74 12.81
#